data_0eb0a6a27b2a0022f63ae6ed8022f761
#
_entry.id   0eb0a6a27b2a0022f63ae6ed8022f761
#
_cell.length_a   1.000
_cell.length_b   1.000
_cell.length_c   1.000
_cell.angle_alpha   90.00
_cell.angle_beta   90.00
_cell.angle_gamma   90.00
#
_symmetry.space_group_name_H-M   'P 1'
#
loop_
_entity.id
_entity.type
_entity.pdbx_description
1 polymer ?
#
loop_
_entity_poly.entity_id
_entity_poly.type
_entity_poly.pdbx_seq_one_letter_code
_entity_poly.pdbx_strand_id
1 'polypeptide(L)'
;MRNYIKYIVYLYVFIGYSLSNAGSYDDFIAALHFDRPDVIQGLLSRGFDPNTPNEKGVSGLLVAIQSESPKSALLLAKHPQTQVNTQNQLGESPLMLAALHNQLELAKVLIQRGADVNKPGWTPLHYAASRGHRDMMRLLLEYEAYIDSESANATTPLMMAAYYATPLAVKLLLEEGADPTLVNHGHASALDMALAKDHEQSAFYIRAFTQAWFIQNPVVTDKVE
;
A
#
# COMPACT_ATOMS: atom_id res chain seq x y z
N MET A 1 -24.97 -4.62 54.64
CA MET A 1 -24.71 -3.26 54.07
C MET A 1 -23.33 -3.16 53.41
N ARG A 2 -22.24 -3.67 53.98
CA ARG A 2 -20.86 -3.52 53.45
C ARG A 2 -20.59 -4.16 52.08
N ASN A 3 -21.33 -5.19 51.68
CA ASN A 3 -21.17 -5.87 50.39
C ASN A 3 -21.93 -5.18 49.26
N TYR A 4 -23.07 -4.53 49.54
CA TYR A 4 -23.82 -3.78 48.55
C TYR A 4 -23.08 -2.53 48.05
N ILE A 5 -22.33 -1.85 48.93
CA ILE A 5 -21.54 -0.69 48.56
C ILE A 5 -20.41 -1.07 47.60
N LYS A 6 -19.76 -2.24 47.78
CA LYS A 6 -18.75 -2.75 46.84
C LYS A 6 -19.32 -3.01 45.45
N TYR A 7 -20.49 -3.63 45.35
CA TYR A 7 -21.15 -3.91 44.05
C TYR A 7 -21.59 -2.62 43.38
N ILE A 8 -22.07 -1.64 44.11
CA ILE A 8 -22.44 -0.32 43.55
C ILE A 8 -21.19 0.41 43.05
N VAL A 9 -20.08 0.39 43.75
CA VAL A 9 -18.82 1.02 43.30
C VAL A 9 -18.26 0.29 42.08
N TYR A 10 -18.30 -1.03 42.02
CA TYR A 10 -17.89 -1.79 40.85
C TYR A 10 -18.81 -1.50 39.65
N LEU A 11 -20.11 -1.37 39.85
CA LEU A 11 -21.07 -1.04 38.82
C LEU A 11 -20.82 0.39 38.25
N TYR A 12 -20.59 1.37 39.10
CA TYR A 12 -20.26 2.74 38.67
C TYR A 12 -18.91 2.84 37.98
N VAL A 13 -17.89 2.10 38.45
CA VAL A 13 -16.59 2.03 37.78
C VAL A 13 -16.72 1.34 36.44
N PHE A 14 -17.50 0.27 36.33
CA PHE A 14 -17.69 -0.46 35.07
C PHE A 14 -18.52 0.35 34.07
N ILE A 15 -19.60 1.02 34.49
CA ILE A 15 -20.41 1.91 33.63
C ILE A 15 -19.62 3.14 33.24
N GLY A 16 -18.89 3.76 34.17
CA GLY A 16 -18.03 4.93 33.89
C GLY A 16 -16.91 4.60 32.92
N TYR A 17 -16.29 3.42 33.05
CA TYR A 17 -15.25 2.95 32.12
C TYR A 17 -15.82 2.64 30.73
N SER A 18 -17.01 2.07 30.64
CA SER A 18 -17.69 1.78 29.36
C SER A 18 -18.10 3.05 28.62
N LEU A 19 -18.67 4.05 29.31
CA LEU A 19 -19.05 5.34 28.72
C LEU A 19 -17.82 6.16 28.30
N SER A 20 -16.74 6.12 29.07
CA SER A 20 -15.48 6.78 28.71
C SER A 20 -14.81 6.16 27.49
N ASN A 21 -14.89 4.83 27.33
CA ASN A 21 -14.37 4.14 26.15
C ASN A 21 -15.21 4.39 24.90
N ALA A 22 -16.53 4.47 25.00
CA ALA A 22 -17.39 4.75 23.85
C ALA A 22 -17.09 6.15 23.26
N GLY A 23 -17.01 7.20 24.12
CA GLY A 23 -16.62 8.53 23.67
C GLY A 23 -15.22 8.59 23.06
N SER A 24 -14.25 7.85 23.63
CA SER A 24 -12.89 7.80 23.10
C SER A 24 -12.79 7.09 21.72
N TYR A 25 -13.63 6.08 21.48
CA TYR A 25 -13.73 5.42 20.19
C TYR A 25 -14.27 6.36 19.10
N ASP A 26 -15.40 7.01 19.37
CA ASP A 26 -16.02 7.95 18.43
C ASP A 26 -15.09 9.12 18.11
N ASP A 27 -14.43 9.68 19.14
CA ASP A 27 -13.42 10.72 18.99
C ASP A 27 -12.25 10.27 18.11
N PHE A 28 -11.77 9.03 18.31
CA PHE A 28 -10.69 8.46 17.52
C PHE A 28 -11.08 8.32 16.04
N ILE A 29 -12.22 7.69 15.75
CA ILE A 29 -12.70 7.51 14.37
C ILE A 29 -12.96 8.85 13.69
N ALA A 30 -13.60 9.80 14.38
CA ALA A 30 -13.80 11.15 13.86
C ALA A 30 -12.46 11.86 13.58
N ALA A 31 -11.49 11.75 14.48
CA ALA A 31 -10.17 12.35 14.32
C ALA A 31 -9.40 11.77 13.10
N LEU A 32 -9.60 10.48 12.79
CA LEU A 32 -9.03 9.85 11.59
C LEU A 32 -9.65 10.41 10.31
N HIS A 33 -10.96 10.68 10.30
CA HIS A 33 -11.65 11.22 9.12
C HIS A 33 -11.39 12.70 8.87
N PHE A 34 -11.13 13.48 9.94
CA PHE A 34 -10.95 14.94 9.86
C PHE A 34 -9.50 15.39 10.01
N ASP A 35 -8.54 14.49 9.88
CA ASP A 35 -7.10 14.73 10.03
C ASP A 35 -6.74 15.54 11.30
N ARG A 36 -7.22 15.03 12.47
CA ARG A 36 -7.00 15.65 13.78
C ARG A 36 -5.93 14.90 14.60
N PRO A 37 -4.64 15.02 14.24
CA PRO A 37 -3.54 14.32 14.94
C PRO A 37 -3.42 14.74 16.41
N ASP A 38 -3.83 15.95 16.76
CA ASP A 38 -3.89 16.46 18.14
C ASP A 38 -4.80 15.61 19.04
N VAL A 39 -5.99 15.28 18.55
CA VAL A 39 -6.96 14.41 19.24
C VAL A 39 -6.41 12.99 19.38
N ILE A 40 -5.88 12.44 18.28
CA ILE A 40 -5.28 11.09 18.27
C ILE A 40 -4.13 11.03 19.28
N GLN A 41 -3.21 12.00 19.27
CA GLN A 41 -2.09 12.07 20.21
C GLN A 41 -2.56 12.10 21.66
N GLY A 42 -3.61 12.88 21.95
CA GLY A 42 -4.23 12.94 23.28
C GLY A 42 -4.87 11.63 23.71
N LEU A 43 -5.44 10.86 22.78
CA LEU A 43 -6.00 9.54 23.05
C LEU A 43 -4.89 8.51 23.32
N LEU A 44 -3.87 8.47 22.46
CA LEU A 44 -2.72 7.56 22.60
C LEU A 44 -1.96 7.79 23.92
N SER A 45 -1.78 9.06 24.33
CA SER A 45 -1.12 9.40 25.61
C SER A 45 -1.88 8.91 26.83
N ARG A 46 -3.19 8.66 26.72
CA ARG A 46 -4.06 8.07 27.75
C ARG A 46 -4.16 6.54 27.64
N GLY A 47 -3.39 5.92 26.76
CA GLY A 47 -3.34 4.48 26.59
C GLY A 47 -4.38 3.90 25.62
N PHE A 48 -4.98 4.72 24.75
CA PHE A 48 -5.86 4.23 23.68
C PHE A 48 -5.04 3.42 22.66
N ASP A 49 -5.57 2.27 22.23
CA ASP A 49 -4.86 1.39 21.29
C ASP A 49 -4.86 1.99 19.88
N PRO A 50 -3.66 2.26 19.28
CA PRO A 50 -3.55 2.79 17.92
C PRO A 50 -4.08 1.83 16.83
N ASN A 51 -4.24 0.55 17.17
CA ASN A 51 -4.72 -0.48 16.23
C ASN A 51 -6.24 -0.66 16.27
N THR A 52 -6.95 0.13 17.08
CA THR A 52 -8.41 0.06 17.18
C THR A 52 -9.04 0.13 15.79
N PRO A 53 -9.79 -0.90 15.36
CA PRO A 53 -10.46 -0.91 14.07
C PRO A 53 -11.74 -0.08 14.09
N ASN A 54 -12.21 0.36 12.92
CA ASN A 54 -13.55 0.88 12.76
C ASN A 54 -14.60 -0.26 12.80
N GLU A 55 -15.88 0.08 12.68
CA GLU A 55 -17.00 -0.87 12.67
C GLU A 55 -16.91 -1.94 11.56
N LYS A 56 -16.12 -1.66 10.48
CA LYS A 56 -15.90 -2.59 9.37
C LYS A 56 -14.63 -3.44 9.57
N GLY A 57 -14.00 -3.38 10.74
CA GLY A 57 -12.77 -4.12 11.03
C GLY A 57 -11.51 -3.54 10.38
N VAL A 58 -11.55 -2.32 9.84
CA VAL A 58 -10.41 -1.66 9.21
C VAL A 58 -9.61 -0.91 10.28
N SER A 59 -8.29 -1.15 10.34
CA SER A 59 -7.40 -0.51 11.33
C SER A 59 -7.36 1.01 11.17
N GLY A 60 -7.15 1.74 12.28
CA GLY A 60 -7.11 3.19 12.28
C GLY A 60 -6.09 3.77 11.28
N LEU A 61 -4.95 3.14 11.10
CA LEU A 61 -3.95 3.57 10.10
C LEU A 61 -4.51 3.51 8.67
N LEU A 62 -5.17 2.41 8.30
CA LEU A 62 -5.81 2.28 6.99
C LEU A 62 -6.96 3.26 6.81
N VAL A 63 -7.78 3.48 7.85
CA VAL A 63 -8.85 4.49 7.83
C VAL A 63 -8.27 5.88 7.55
N ALA A 64 -7.19 6.27 8.24
CA ALA A 64 -6.55 7.58 8.05
C ALA A 64 -6.04 7.75 6.61
N ILE A 65 -5.42 6.71 6.02
CA ILE A 65 -4.92 6.78 4.64
C ILE A 65 -6.08 6.88 3.65
N GLN A 66 -7.13 6.07 3.81
CA GLN A 66 -8.32 6.08 2.94
C GLN A 66 -9.14 7.37 3.04
N SER A 67 -9.09 8.03 4.20
CA SER A 67 -9.75 9.32 4.44
C SER A 67 -8.91 10.53 4.01
N GLU A 68 -7.76 10.29 3.35
CA GLU A 68 -6.82 11.34 2.95
C GLU A 68 -6.38 12.24 4.12
N SER A 69 -6.13 11.62 5.28
CA SER A 69 -5.72 12.26 6.53
C SER A 69 -4.21 12.05 6.79
N PRO A 70 -3.33 12.76 6.08
CA PRO A 70 -1.90 12.46 6.04
C PRO A 70 -1.19 12.69 7.37
N LYS A 71 -1.61 13.68 8.16
CA LYS A 71 -0.99 13.96 9.46
C LYS A 71 -1.33 12.87 10.48
N SER A 72 -2.59 12.43 10.48
CA SER A 72 -3.08 11.36 11.33
C SER A 72 -2.45 10.01 10.95
N ALA A 73 -2.36 9.71 9.65
CA ALA A 73 -1.69 8.53 9.13
C ALA A 73 -0.20 8.50 9.53
N LEU A 74 0.51 9.63 9.37
CA LEU A 74 1.92 9.73 9.73
C LEU A 74 2.15 9.62 11.24
N LEU A 75 1.27 10.21 12.07
CA LEU A 75 1.30 10.07 13.51
C LEU A 75 1.16 8.61 13.93
N LEU A 76 0.14 7.92 13.40
CA LEU A 76 -0.09 6.52 13.69
C LEU A 76 1.08 5.65 13.17
N ALA A 77 1.57 5.88 11.96
CA ALA A 77 2.69 5.12 11.42
C ALA A 77 3.96 5.25 12.27
N LYS A 78 4.19 6.40 12.92
CA LYS A 78 5.33 6.63 13.83
C LYS A 78 5.14 6.00 15.21
N HIS A 79 3.91 5.69 15.61
CA HIS A 79 3.65 5.15 16.95
C HIS A 79 4.18 3.71 17.10
N PRO A 80 4.98 3.39 18.13
CA PRO A 80 5.69 2.11 18.22
C PRO A 80 4.78 0.87 18.25
N GLN A 81 3.58 1.00 18.80
CA GLN A 81 2.62 -0.11 18.89
C GLN A 81 1.73 -0.27 17.66
N THR A 82 1.79 0.64 16.67
CA THR A 82 0.99 0.51 15.46
C THR A 82 1.47 -0.67 14.60
N GLN A 83 0.54 -1.51 14.19
CA GLN A 83 0.76 -2.61 13.26
C GLN A 83 0.76 -2.08 11.83
N VAL A 84 1.94 -2.05 11.18
CA VAL A 84 2.12 -1.43 9.86
C VAL A 84 1.78 -2.36 8.68
N ASN A 85 1.58 -3.67 8.94
CA ASN A 85 1.26 -4.69 7.93
C ASN A 85 -0.19 -5.19 8.01
N THR A 86 -1.08 -4.43 8.66
CA THR A 86 -2.51 -4.72 8.64
C THR A 86 -3.05 -4.67 7.21
N GLN A 87 -4.10 -5.43 6.93
CA GLN A 87 -4.73 -5.44 5.60
C GLN A 87 -6.24 -5.16 5.73
N ASN A 88 -6.81 -4.50 4.72
CA ASN A 88 -8.25 -4.40 4.58
C ASN A 88 -8.83 -5.67 3.93
N GLN A 89 -10.14 -5.70 3.69
CA GLN A 89 -10.84 -6.84 3.09
C GLN A 89 -10.39 -7.16 1.66
N LEU A 90 -9.73 -6.22 0.96
CA LEU A 90 -9.15 -6.41 -0.37
C LEU A 90 -7.69 -6.90 -0.31
N GLY A 91 -7.15 -7.11 0.88
CA GLY A 91 -5.75 -7.48 1.08
C GLY A 91 -4.77 -6.33 0.89
N GLU A 92 -5.25 -5.08 0.88
CA GLU A 92 -4.40 -3.90 0.73
C GLU A 92 -3.76 -3.51 2.06
N SER A 93 -2.44 -3.33 2.05
CA SER A 93 -1.66 -2.88 3.19
C SER A 93 -1.53 -1.34 3.23
N PRO A 94 -1.15 -0.75 4.39
CA PRO A 94 -0.85 0.68 4.48
C PRO A 94 0.18 1.15 3.44
N LEU A 95 1.23 0.37 3.16
CA LEU A 95 2.24 0.73 2.16
C LEU A 95 1.68 0.70 0.73
N MET A 96 0.78 -0.25 0.41
CA MET A 96 0.10 -0.29 -0.89
C MET A 96 -0.76 0.97 -1.10
N LEU A 97 -1.54 1.38 -0.10
CA LEU A 97 -2.35 2.58 -0.19
C LEU A 97 -1.50 3.87 -0.19
N ALA A 98 -0.42 3.91 0.59
CA ALA A 98 0.54 5.02 0.52
C ALA A 98 1.16 5.14 -0.89
N ALA A 99 1.45 4.00 -1.54
CA ALA A 99 1.96 3.97 -2.92
C ALA A 99 0.90 4.42 -3.94
N LEU A 100 -0.37 4.02 -3.76
CA LEU A 100 -1.49 4.45 -4.60
C LEU A 100 -1.71 5.96 -4.56
N HIS A 101 -1.57 6.57 -3.37
CA HIS A 101 -1.80 8.00 -3.12
C HIS A 101 -0.52 8.85 -3.15
N ASN A 102 0.63 8.28 -3.56
CA ASN A 102 1.93 8.96 -3.64
C ASN A 102 2.37 9.62 -2.33
N GLN A 103 2.07 9.02 -1.20
CA GLN A 103 2.43 9.53 0.13
C GLN A 103 3.86 9.12 0.51
N LEU A 104 4.86 9.74 -0.13
CA LEU A 104 6.28 9.36 -0.01
C LEU A 104 6.80 9.36 1.43
N GLU A 105 6.47 10.39 2.20
CA GLU A 105 6.94 10.47 3.59
C GLU A 105 6.34 9.34 4.45
N LEU A 106 5.06 9.06 4.27
CA LEU A 106 4.39 7.95 4.95
C LEU A 106 5.01 6.60 4.54
N ALA A 107 5.25 6.40 3.24
CA ALA A 107 5.87 5.17 2.72
C ALA A 107 7.25 4.93 3.34
N LYS A 108 8.11 5.98 3.43
CA LYS A 108 9.42 5.89 4.09
C LYS A 108 9.29 5.46 5.55
N VAL A 109 8.37 6.07 6.32
CA VAL A 109 8.14 5.71 7.72
C VAL A 109 7.64 4.26 7.84
N LEU A 110 6.70 3.85 6.98
CA LEU A 110 6.17 2.48 6.98
C LEU A 110 7.28 1.46 6.71
N ILE A 111 8.13 1.68 5.69
CA ILE A 111 9.25 0.81 5.35
C ILE A 111 10.26 0.74 6.50
N GLN A 112 10.65 1.87 7.08
CA GLN A 112 11.54 1.92 8.24
C GLN A 112 10.96 1.17 9.46
N ARG A 113 9.63 1.06 9.55
CA ARG A 113 8.90 0.32 10.57
C ARG A 113 8.69 -1.16 10.23
N GLY A 114 9.26 -1.64 9.11
CA GLY A 114 9.15 -3.03 8.68
C GLY A 114 7.86 -3.34 7.90
N ALA A 115 7.33 -2.37 7.17
CA ALA A 115 6.25 -2.66 6.22
C ALA A 115 6.76 -3.55 5.08
N ASP A 116 5.96 -4.55 4.71
CA ASP A 116 6.28 -5.49 3.65
C ASP A 116 6.30 -4.79 2.29
N VAL A 117 7.48 -4.60 1.71
CA VAL A 117 7.67 -4.08 0.36
C VAL A 117 7.28 -5.13 -0.68
N ASN A 118 7.59 -6.39 -0.38
CA ASN A 118 7.28 -7.55 -1.21
C ASN A 118 6.30 -8.49 -0.50
N LYS A 119 5.20 -8.82 -1.14
CA LYS A 119 4.23 -9.80 -0.67
C LYS A 119 3.66 -10.55 -1.87
N PRO A 120 3.17 -11.77 -1.70
CA PRO A 120 2.49 -12.49 -2.77
C PRO A 120 1.28 -11.71 -3.32
N GLY A 121 1.10 -11.73 -4.62
CA GLY A 121 0.01 -11.02 -5.31
C GLY A 121 0.31 -9.54 -5.55
N TRP A 122 -0.68 -8.68 -5.37
CA TRP A 122 -0.49 -7.24 -5.56
C TRP A 122 0.51 -6.66 -4.57
N THR A 123 1.50 -5.90 -5.07
CA THR A 123 2.55 -5.25 -4.26
C THR A 123 2.43 -3.72 -4.31
N PRO A 124 3.06 -2.98 -3.39
CA PRO A 124 3.11 -1.51 -3.45
C PRO A 124 3.61 -0.98 -4.81
N LEU A 125 4.55 -1.70 -5.46
CA LEU A 125 5.08 -1.31 -6.77
C LEU A 125 4.01 -1.38 -7.88
N HIS A 126 3.10 -2.35 -7.85
CA HIS A 126 1.96 -2.39 -8.76
C HIS A 126 1.08 -1.14 -8.63
N TYR A 127 0.80 -0.72 -7.39
CA TYR A 127 -0.03 0.45 -7.12
C TYR A 127 0.64 1.75 -7.56
N ALA A 128 1.93 1.92 -7.25
CA ALA A 128 2.71 3.07 -7.71
C ALA A 128 2.80 3.11 -9.25
N ALA A 129 3.01 1.96 -9.90
CA ALA A 129 3.10 1.82 -11.34
C ALA A 129 1.78 2.16 -12.03
N SER A 130 0.64 1.70 -11.49
CA SER A 130 -0.69 1.98 -12.06
C SER A 130 -1.04 3.48 -12.11
N ARG A 131 -0.43 4.27 -11.21
CA ARG A 131 -0.63 5.72 -11.12
C ARG A 131 0.50 6.53 -11.74
N GLY A 132 1.58 5.88 -12.14
CA GLY A 132 2.75 6.54 -12.68
C GLY A 132 3.53 7.37 -11.66
N HIS A 133 3.48 7.01 -10.38
CA HIS A 133 4.15 7.70 -9.28
C HIS A 133 5.65 7.36 -9.24
N ARG A 134 6.42 7.96 -10.16
CA ARG A 134 7.83 7.62 -10.40
C ARG A 134 8.72 7.71 -9.17
N ASP A 135 8.55 8.73 -8.33
CA ASP A 135 9.36 8.88 -7.13
C ASP A 135 9.03 7.80 -6.09
N MET A 136 7.77 7.38 -6.01
CA MET A 136 7.35 6.24 -5.21
C MET A 136 7.91 4.93 -5.77
N MET A 137 7.89 4.76 -7.11
CA MET A 137 8.48 3.57 -7.75
C MET A 137 9.98 3.47 -7.45
N ARG A 138 10.73 4.58 -7.60
CA ARG A 138 12.16 4.62 -7.23
C ARG A 138 12.39 4.28 -5.76
N LEU A 139 11.61 4.89 -4.87
CA LEU A 139 11.68 4.58 -3.44
C LEU A 139 11.49 3.09 -3.18
N LEU A 140 10.46 2.47 -3.77
CA LEU A 140 10.19 1.05 -3.57
C LEU A 140 11.31 0.16 -4.13
N LEU A 141 11.85 0.50 -5.31
CA LEU A 141 12.97 -0.22 -5.92
C LEU A 141 14.26 -0.07 -5.10
N GLU A 142 14.54 1.13 -4.53
CA GLU A 142 15.64 1.35 -3.59
C GLU A 142 15.54 0.45 -2.35
N TYR A 143 14.32 0.12 -1.93
CA TYR A 143 14.05 -0.83 -0.84
C TYR A 143 13.74 -2.25 -1.36
N GLU A 144 14.35 -2.62 -2.48
CA GLU A 144 14.35 -4.00 -3.03
C GLU A 144 12.95 -4.54 -3.40
N ALA A 145 12.05 -3.67 -3.87
CA ALA A 145 10.81 -4.15 -4.47
C ALA A 145 11.13 -5.04 -5.68
N TYR A 146 10.51 -6.23 -5.74
CA TYR A 146 10.66 -7.11 -6.89
C TYR A 146 10.01 -6.48 -8.11
N ILE A 147 10.86 -6.08 -9.09
CA ILE A 147 10.43 -5.29 -10.24
C ILE A 147 9.42 -6.04 -11.12
N ASP A 148 9.58 -7.34 -11.24
CA ASP A 148 8.70 -8.25 -12.00
C ASP A 148 7.80 -9.08 -11.08
N SER A 149 7.45 -8.55 -9.90
CA SER A 149 6.48 -9.21 -9.03
C SER A 149 5.18 -9.49 -9.77
N GLU A 150 4.59 -10.67 -9.53
CA GLU A 150 3.37 -11.10 -10.19
C GLU A 150 2.16 -11.01 -9.26
N SER A 151 1.08 -10.44 -9.76
CA SER A 151 -0.23 -10.53 -9.11
C SER A 151 -0.84 -11.93 -9.32
N ALA A 152 -2.03 -12.19 -8.74
CA ALA A 152 -2.68 -13.49 -8.86
C ALA A 152 -2.95 -13.95 -10.30
N ASN A 153 -3.02 -13.04 -11.27
CA ASN A 153 -3.16 -13.33 -12.69
C ASN A 153 -1.86 -13.10 -13.48
N ALA A 154 -0.71 -13.12 -12.82
CA ALA A 154 0.61 -12.86 -13.38
C ALA A 154 0.76 -11.46 -14.03
N THR A 155 -0.03 -10.47 -13.63
CA THR A 155 0.17 -9.09 -14.06
C THR A 155 1.36 -8.49 -13.31
N THR A 156 2.31 -7.88 -14.04
CA THR A 156 3.50 -7.23 -13.47
C THR A 156 3.31 -5.72 -13.31
N PRO A 157 4.16 -5.03 -12.51
CA PRO A 157 4.15 -3.56 -12.43
C PRO A 157 4.32 -2.87 -13.79
N LEU A 158 5.15 -3.42 -14.68
CA LEU A 158 5.30 -2.89 -16.05
C LEU A 158 3.99 -2.97 -16.84
N MET A 159 3.25 -4.07 -16.73
CA MET A 159 1.94 -4.22 -17.36
C MET A 159 0.93 -3.20 -16.80
N MET A 160 0.95 -2.97 -15.48
CA MET A 160 0.10 -1.94 -14.85
C MET A 160 0.45 -0.53 -15.34
N ALA A 161 1.73 -0.20 -15.43
CA ALA A 161 2.17 1.08 -15.98
C ALA A 161 1.76 1.25 -17.45
N ALA A 162 1.90 0.20 -18.25
CA ALA A 162 1.54 0.21 -19.67
C ALA A 162 0.05 0.44 -19.90
N TYR A 163 -0.80 -0.11 -19.01
CA TYR A 163 -2.26 -0.03 -19.14
C TYR A 163 -2.84 1.28 -18.57
N TYR A 164 -2.32 1.79 -17.43
CA TYR A 164 -2.96 2.87 -16.67
C TYR A 164 -2.14 4.16 -16.61
N ALA A 165 -0.84 4.11 -16.84
CA ALA A 165 0.05 5.19 -16.48
C ALA A 165 0.65 5.94 -17.67
N THR A 166 1.53 6.88 -17.35
CA THR A 166 2.25 7.68 -18.34
C THR A 166 3.43 6.90 -18.93
N PRO A 167 3.85 7.24 -20.18
CA PRO A 167 5.02 6.61 -20.80
C PRO A 167 6.30 6.71 -19.97
N LEU A 168 6.45 7.74 -19.13
CA LEU A 168 7.62 7.91 -18.29
C LEU A 168 7.70 6.90 -17.13
N ALA A 169 6.57 6.36 -16.69
CA ALA A 169 6.54 5.27 -15.70
C ALA A 169 6.96 3.94 -16.35
N VAL A 170 6.46 3.68 -17.57
CA VAL A 170 6.88 2.53 -18.39
C VAL A 170 8.39 2.59 -18.63
N LYS A 171 8.88 3.76 -19.10
CA LYS A 171 10.31 3.96 -19.35
C LYS A 171 11.15 3.71 -18.10
N LEU A 172 10.72 4.23 -16.94
CA LEU A 172 11.43 4.02 -15.68
C LEU A 172 11.58 2.53 -15.35
N LEU A 173 10.49 1.75 -15.40
CA LEU A 173 10.56 0.31 -15.07
C LEU A 173 11.48 -0.44 -16.04
N LEU A 174 11.44 -0.10 -17.34
CA LEU A 174 12.32 -0.70 -18.33
C LEU A 174 13.79 -0.34 -18.09
N GLU A 175 14.08 0.91 -17.72
CA GLU A 175 15.44 1.37 -17.38
C GLU A 175 15.99 0.71 -16.10
N GLU A 176 15.08 0.39 -15.14
CA GLU A 176 15.42 -0.32 -13.90
C GLU A 176 15.46 -1.85 -14.07
N GLY A 177 15.23 -2.36 -15.30
CA GLY A 177 15.46 -3.76 -15.66
C GLY A 177 14.21 -4.66 -15.64
N ALA A 178 13.00 -4.10 -15.69
CA ALA A 178 11.79 -4.90 -15.83
C ALA A 178 11.80 -5.71 -17.14
N ASP A 179 11.42 -6.99 -17.07
CA ASP A 179 11.33 -7.87 -18.23
C ASP A 179 10.11 -7.52 -19.11
N PRO A 180 10.34 -7.00 -20.33
CA PRO A 180 9.26 -6.62 -21.22
C PRO A 180 8.58 -7.79 -21.91
N THR A 181 9.10 -9.01 -21.75
CA THR A 181 8.63 -10.21 -22.46
C THR A 181 7.61 -11.03 -21.69
N LEU A 182 7.45 -10.74 -20.39
CA LEU A 182 6.50 -11.45 -19.53
C LEU A 182 5.06 -11.26 -20.02
N VAL A 183 4.25 -12.31 -19.83
CA VAL A 183 2.83 -12.30 -20.17
C VAL A 183 2.00 -12.75 -18.95
N ASN A 184 0.82 -12.16 -18.81
CA ASN A 184 -0.12 -12.56 -17.77
C ASN A 184 -0.88 -13.86 -18.14
N HIS A 185 -1.73 -14.36 -17.26
CA HIS A 185 -2.55 -15.56 -17.52
C HIS A 185 -3.51 -15.43 -18.70
N GLY A 186 -3.80 -14.20 -19.15
CA GLY A 186 -4.55 -13.91 -20.38
C GLY A 186 -3.66 -13.82 -21.63
N HIS A 187 -2.39 -14.22 -21.53
CA HIS A 187 -1.38 -14.13 -22.59
C HIS A 187 -1.12 -12.72 -23.13
N ALA A 188 -1.46 -11.68 -22.33
CA ALA A 188 -1.21 -10.29 -22.68
C ALA A 188 0.13 -9.82 -22.08
N SER A 189 0.99 -9.27 -22.90
CA SER A 189 2.23 -8.60 -22.52
C SER A 189 1.98 -7.12 -22.12
N ALA A 190 2.99 -6.46 -21.59
CA ALA A 190 2.93 -5.00 -21.37
C ALA A 190 2.72 -4.24 -22.68
N LEU A 191 3.27 -4.72 -23.81
CA LEU A 191 3.04 -4.14 -25.12
C LEU A 191 1.57 -4.25 -25.56
N ASP A 192 0.96 -5.41 -25.38
CA ASP A 192 -0.46 -5.61 -25.71
C ASP A 192 -1.36 -4.69 -24.90
N MET A 193 -1.03 -4.51 -23.61
CA MET A 193 -1.76 -3.62 -22.72
C MET A 193 -1.63 -2.13 -23.13
N ALA A 194 -0.44 -1.70 -23.55
CA ALA A 194 -0.24 -0.35 -24.06
C ALA A 194 -1.03 -0.11 -25.35
N LEU A 195 -1.01 -1.08 -26.27
CA LEU A 195 -1.75 -1.00 -27.54
C LEU A 195 -3.27 -1.02 -27.33
N ALA A 196 -3.76 -1.83 -26.39
CA ALA A 196 -5.19 -1.87 -26.05
C ALA A 196 -5.74 -0.54 -25.49
N LYS A 197 -4.86 0.37 -25.10
CA LYS A 197 -5.17 1.70 -24.56
C LYS A 197 -4.74 2.85 -25.46
N ASP A 198 -4.26 2.55 -26.67
CA ASP A 198 -3.72 3.53 -27.60
C ASP A 198 -2.56 4.36 -27.01
N HIS A 199 -1.80 3.74 -26.10
CA HIS A 199 -0.63 4.36 -25.46
C HIS A 199 0.61 4.23 -26.34
N GLU A 200 0.61 4.87 -27.50
CA GLU A 200 1.63 4.79 -28.55
C GLU A 200 3.06 4.97 -28.03
N GLN A 201 3.28 5.97 -27.18
CA GLN A 201 4.62 6.25 -26.66
C GLN A 201 5.10 5.17 -25.67
N SER A 202 4.21 4.60 -24.86
CA SER A 202 4.50 3.44 -24.02
C SER A 202 4.86 2.23 -24.87
N ALA A 203 4.06 1.96 -25.92
CA ALA A 203 4.32 0.87 -26.87
C ALA A 203 5.67 1.05 -27.58
N PHE A 204 6.03 2.29 -27.95
CA PHE A 204 7.34 2.59 -28.52
C PHE A 204 8.48 2.22 -27.59
N TYR A 205 8.43 2.65 -26.30
CA TYR A 205 9.47 2.30 -25.33
C TYR A 205 9.54 0.79 -25.13
N ILE A 206 8.41 0.10 -24.96
CA ILE A 206 8.39 -1.34 -24.74
C ILE A 206 9.03 -2.08 -25.93
N ARG A 207 8.68 -1.74 -27.17
CA ARG A 207 9.29 -2.36 -28.37
C ARG A 207 10.80 -2.16 -28.43
N ALA A 208 11.26 -0.93 -28.17
CA ALA A 208 12.70 -0.62 -28.20
C ALA A 208 13.47 -1.43 -27.17
N PHE A 209 12.95 -1.52 -25.94
CA PHE A 209 13.58 -2.29 -24.88
C PHE A 209 13.47 -3.81 -25.09
N THR A 210 12.38 -4.29 -25.66
CA THR A 210 12.22 -5.72 -26.04
C THR A 210 13.26 -6.14 -27.06
N GLN A 211 13.55 -5.29 -28.09
CA GLN A 211 14.60 -5.57 -29.05
C GLN A 211 15.99 -5.66 -28.38
N ALA A 212 16.30 -4.71 -27.48
CA ALA A 212 17.55 -4.73 -26.75
C ALA A 212 17.65 -5.95 -25.80
N TRP A 213 16.54 -6.33 -25.18
CA TRP A 213 16.45 -7.49 -24.30
C TRP A 213 16.85 -8.80 -25.03
N PHE A 214 16.31 -9.06 -26.22
CA PHE A 214 16.66 -10.25 -27.00
C PHE A 214 18.10 -10.25 -27.51
N ILE A 215 18.70 -9.09 -27.73
CA ILE A 215 20.13 -8.99 -28.06
C ILE A 215 20.99 -9.38 -26.87
N GLN A 216 20.60 -8.99 -25.66
CA GLN A 216 21.32 -9.28 -24.42
C GLN A 216 21.05 -10.69 -23.88
N ASN A 217 19.84 -11.23 -24.16
CA ASN A 217 19.36 -12.55 -23.73
C ASN A 217 18.98 -13.40 -24.96
N PRO A 218 19.97 -13.82 -25.78
CA PRO A 218 19.66 -14.59 -26.98
C PRO A 218 18.98 -15.90 -26.61
N VAL A 219 17.84 -16.19 -27.26
CA VAL A 219 17.18 -17.50 -27.12
C VAL A 219 18.15 -18.56 -27.65
N VAL A 220 18.73 -19.36 -26.76
CA VAL A 220 19.50 -20.53 -27.15
C VAL A 220 18.53 -21.56 -27.71
N THR A 221 18.35 -21.57 -29.03
CA THR A 221 17.66 -22.65 -29.68
C THR A 221 18.62 -23.86 -29.66
N ASP A 222 18.44 -24.76 -28.71
CA ASP A 222 19.06 -26.08 -28.79
C ASP A 222 18.67 -26.66 -30.14
N LYS A 223 19.64 -26.74 -31.04
CA LYS A 223 19.47 -27.52 -32.27
C LYS A 223 19.28 -28.96 -31.84
N VAL A 224 18.05 -29.43 -31.88
CA VAL A 224 17.74 -30.86 -31.85
C VAL A 224 18.31 -31.39 -33.15
N GLU A 225 19.48 -32.03 -33.08
CA GLU A 225 20.02 -32.89 -34.12
C GLU A 225 19.35 -34.27 -34.05
#